data_1121ecd670f20e3507042d2bed853829
#
_entry.id   1121ecd670f20e3507042d2bed853829
#
_cell.length_a   1.000
_cell.length_b   1.000
_cell.length_c   1.000
_cell.angle_alpha   90.00
_cell.angle_beta   90.00
_cell.angle_gamma   90.00
#
_symmetry.space_group_name_H-M   'P 1'
#
loop_
_entity.id
_entity.type
_entity.pdbx_description
1 polymer ?
#
loop_
_entity_poly.entity_id
_entity_poly.type
_entity_poly.pdbx_seq_one_letter_code
_entity_poly.pdbx_strand_id
1 'polypeptide(L)' 'MQITIDIPDNIVSSLQLQSKNFSHRVLELLIADYYRQGYIAAAEVRRLLNFPSRWETYEFLKKEKAYRGDA' A
#
# COMPACT_ATOMS: atom_id res chain seq x y z
N MET A 1 15.82 1.11 0.59
CA MET A 1 15.58 0.32 1.81
C MET A 1 14.95 -1.01 1.44
N GLN A 2 15.42 -2.07 2.03
CA GLN A 2 14.90 -3.40 1.76
C GLN A 2 14.28 -3.97 3.02
N ILE A 3 13.08 -4.52 2.89
CA ILE A 3 12.36 -5.11 4.01
C ILE A 3 12.11 -6.58 3.70
N THR A 4 12.48 -7.44 4.62
CA THR A 4 12.26 -8.87 4.48
C THR A 4 11.19 -9.30 5.49
N ILE A 5 10.18 -10.01 5.00
CA ILE A 5 9.08 -10.52 5.83
C ILE A 5 8.96 -12.01 5.62
N ASP A 6 8.95 -12.75 6.72
CA ASP A 6 8.74 -14.19 6.68
C ASP A 6 7.24 -14.47 6.73
N ILE A 7 6.73 -15.13 5.69
CA ILE A 7 5.33 -15.47 5.62
C ILE A 7 5.22 -17.00 5.56
N PRO A 8 4.48 -17.62 6.49
CA PRO A 8 4.32 -19.07 6.46
C PRO A 8 3.71 -19.57 5.15
N ASP A 9 4.15 -20.74 4.70
CA ASP A 9 3.70 -21.28 3.42
C ASP A 9 2.19 -21.47 3.35
N ASN A 10 1.58 -21.85 4.46
CA ASN A 10 0.13 -22.04 4.49
C ASN A 10 -0.61 -20.71 4.27
N ILE A 11 -0.05 -19.61 4.74
CA ILE A 11 -0.64 -18.29 4.50
C ILE A 11 -0.53 -17.93 3.02
N VAL A 12 0.64 -18.17 2.44
CA VAL A 12 0.85 -17.89 1.02
C VAL A 12 -0.16 -18.65 0.17
N SER A 13 -0.33 -19.94 0.46
CA SER A 13 -1.28 -20.78 -0.28
C SER A 13 -2.72 -20.33 -0.08
N SER A 14 -3.10 -20.06 1.18
CA SER A 14 -4.47 -19.66 1.50
C SER A 14 -4.89 -18.36 0.84
N LEU A 15 -3.97 -17.40 0.76
CA LEU A 15 -4.24 -16.10 0.16
C LEU A 15 -3.97 -16.07 -1.33
N GLN A 16 -3.46 -17.17 -1.89
CA GLN A 16 -3.11 -17.26 -3.31
C GLN A 16 -2.20 -16.12 -3.74
N LEU A 17 -1.19 -15.86 -2.93
CA LEU A 17 -0.28 -14.76 -3.18
C LEU A 17 0.58 -15.06 -4.40
N GLN A 18 0.52 -14.18 -5.38
CA GLN A 18 1.30 -14.30 -6.59
C GLN A 18 2.62 -13.59 -6.38
N SER A 19 3.70 -14.32 -6.45
CA SER A 19 5.00 -13.84 -6.07
C SER A 19 5.47 -12.61 -6.84
N LYS A 20 5.05 -12.50 -8.11
CA LYS A 20 5.61 -11.48 -9.00
C LYS A 20 5.33 -10.05 -8.54
N ASN A 21 4.13 -9.79 -8.02
CA ASN A 21 3.76 -8.46 -7.59
C ASN A 21 3.49 -8.38 -6.09
N PHE A 22 3.84 -9.44 -5.37
CA PHE A 22 3.49 -9.53 -3.96
C PHE A 22 4.15 -8.43 -3.13
N SER A 23 5.46 -8.23 -3.31
CA SER A 23 6.17 -7.22 -2.54
C SER A 23 5.63 -5.82 -2.77
N HIS A 24 5.30 -5.51 -4.02
CA HIS A 24 4.72 -4.22 -4.35
C HIS A 24 3.33 -4.06 -3.70
N ARG A 25 2.53 -5.12 -3.73
CA ARG A 25 1.21 -5.07 -3.14
C ARG A 25 1.27 -4.88 -1.62
N VAL A 26 2.22 -5.54 -0.95
CA VAL A 26 2.43 -5.35 0.49
C VAL A 26 2.79 -3.90 0.77
N LEU A 27 3.66 -3.33 -0.04
CA LEU A 27 4.06 -1.94 0.11
C LEU A 27 2.85 -1.01 -0.07
N GLU A 28 2.02 -1.27 -1.06
CA GLU A 28 0.81 -0.47 -1.29
C GLU A 28 -0.12 -0.52 -0.07
N LEU A 29 -0.34 -1.71 0.47
CA LEU A 29 -1.22 -1.87 1.62
C LEU A 29 -0.67 -1.15 2.86
N LEU A 30 0.63 -1.25 3.08
CA LEU A 30 1.27 -0.58 4.20
C LEU A 30 1.15 0.94 4.07
N ILE A 31 1.43 1.47 2.89
CA ILE A 31 1.37 2.91 2.65
C ILE A 31 -0.06 3.42 2.79
N ALA A 32 -1.03 2.68 2.27
CA ALA A 32 -2.43 3.06 2.39
C ALA A 32 -2.86 3.11 3.86
N ASP A 33 -2.42 2.14 4.65
CA ASP A 33 -2.73 2.12 6.07
C ASP A 33 -2.08 3.28 6.81
N TYR A 34 -0.84 3.58 6.51
CA TYR A 34 -0.14 4.71 7.12
C TYR A 34 -0.83 6.03 6.79
N TYR A 35 -1.31 6.18 5.56
CA TYR A 35 -2.06 7.36 5.19
C TYR A 35 -3.37 7.44 5.98
N ARG A 36 -4.07 6.30 6.09
CA ARG A 36 -5.33 6.23 6.83
C ARG A 36 -5.15 6.65 8.26
N GLN A 37 -4.02 6.26 8.87
CA GLN A 37 -3.72 6.58 10.25
C GLN A 37 -3.16 7.98 10.44
N GLY A 38 -2.88 8.68 9.35
CA GLY A 38 -2.39 10.05 9.43
C GLY A 38 -0.88 10.19 9.58
N TYR A 39 -0.13 9.10 9.43
CA TYR A 39 1.33 9.15 9.56
C TYR A 39 2.02 9.78 8.36
N ILE A 40 1.40 9.69 7.20
CA ILE A 40 1.96 10.29 5.98
C ILE A 40 0.87 11.04 5.23
N ALA A 41 1.29 12.02 4.45
CA ALA A 41 0.39 12.81 3.63
C ALA A 41 0.27 12.21 2.23
N ALA A 42 -0.73 12.67 1.47
CA ALA A 42 -0.95 12.18 0.11
C ALA A 42 0.27 12.45 -0.78
N ALA A 43 0.95 13.56 -0.58
CA ALA A 43 2.15 13.86 -1.35
C ALA A 43 3.24 12.82 -1.13
N GLU A 44 3.33 12.29 0.08
CA GLU A 44 4.29 11.24 0.38
C GLU A 44 3.88 9.90 -0.23
N VAL A 45 2.58 9.59 -0.23
CA VAL A 45 2.07 8.41 -0.92
C VAL A 45 2.46 8.45 -2.38
N ARG A 46 2.27 9.61 -3.02
CA ARG A 46 2.63 9.79 -4.42
C ARG A 46 4.12 9.51 -4.64
N ARG A 47 4.96 10.08 -3.78
CA ARG A 47 6.40 9.93 -3.92
C ARG A 47 6.84 8.50 -3.69
N LEU A 48 6.32 7.86 -2.65
CA LEU A 48 6.72 6.51 -2.27
C LEU A 48 6.30 5.47 -3.29
N LEU A 49 5.14 5.65 -3.91
CA LEU A 49 4.63 4.73 -4.91
C LEU A 49 4.91 5.20 -6.34
N ASN A 50 5.60 6.32 -6.47
CA ASN A 50 6.06 6.81 -7.77
C ASN A 50 4.92 7.11 -8.74
N PHE A 51 3.81 7.61 -8.23
CA PHE A 51 2.71 8.00 -9.09
C PHE A 51 3.07 9.25 -9.89
N PRO A 52 2.70 9.31 -11.17
CA PRO A 52 3.04 10.45 -12.01
C PRO A 52 2.31 11.74 -11.65
N SER A 53 1.15 11.64 -11.00
CA SER A 53 0.40 12.83 -10.60
C SER A 53 -0.39 12.52 -9.32
N ARG A 54 -0.87 13.60 -8.69
CA ARG A 54 -1.72 13.44 -7.51
C ARG A 54 -3.05 12.78 -7.86
N TRP A 55 -3.46 12.85 -9.13
CA TRP A 55 -4.70 12.23 -9.56
C TRP A 55 -4.64 10.71 -9.36
N GLU A 56 -3.59 10.08 -9.83
CA GLU A 56 -3.39 8.64 -9.65
C GLU A 56 -3.27 8.29 -8.17
N THR A 57 -2.66 9.17 -7.39
CA THR A 57 -2.55 8.97 -5.95
C THR A 57 -3.92 8.90 -5.30
N TYR A 58 -4.80 9.84 -5.61
CA TYR A 58 -6.13 9.84 -5.03
C TYR A 58 -6.97 8.66 -5.51
N GLU A 59 -6.80 8.27 -6.77
CA GLU A 59 -7.47 7.08 -7.28
C GLU A 59 -7.05 5.83 -6.52
N PHE A 60 -5.75 5.70 -6.26
CA PHE A 60 -5.22 4.60 -5.46
C PHE A 60 -5.81 4.61 -4.05
N LEU A 61 -5.80 5.74 -3.39
CA LEU A 61 -6.30 5.85 -2.01
C LEU A 61 -7.79 5.56 -1.95
N LYS A 62 -8.54 5.99 -2.94
CA LYS A 62 -9.97 5.71 -3.04
C LYS A 62 -10.22 4.22 -3.21
N LYS A 63 -9.46 3.58 -4.08
CA LYS A 63 -9.58 2.15 -4.33
C LYS A 63 -9.29 1.34 -3.07
N GLU A 64 -8.30 1.76 -2.29
CA GLU A 64 -7.94 1.09 -1.05
C GLU A 64 -8.82 1.51 0.11
N LYS A 65 -9.77 2.39 -0.12
CA LYS A 65 -10.63 2.95 0.94
C LYS A 65 -9.81 3.54 2.07
N ALA A 66 -8.71 4.18 1.71
CA ALA A 66 -7.79 4.77 2.67
C ALA A 66 -8.20 6.20 2.98
N TYR A 67 -9.33 6.37 3.62
CA TYR A 67 -9.81 7.69 3.99
C TYR A 67 -9.21 8.08 5.33
N ARG A 68 -8.90 9.37 5.46
CA ARG A 68 -8.48 9.87 6.75
C ARG A 68 -9.66 9.85 7.71
N GLY A 69 -9.35 9.58 8.98
CA GLY A 69 -10.37 9.28 9.96
C GLY A 69 -11.27 10.43 10.35
N ASP A 70 -11.03 11.59 9.82
CA ASP A 70 -11.88 12.75 10.07
C ASP A 70 -13.07 12.81 9.12
N ALA A 71 -13.17 11.85 8.26
CA ALA A 71 -14.26 11.80 7.28
C ALA A 71 -15.58 11.46 7.94
#